data_82b1eef1652023c2e15cdf7673502cfb
#
_entry.id   82b1eef1652023c2e15cdf7673502cfb
#
_cell.length_a   1.000
_cell.length_b   1.000
_cell.length_c   1.000
_cell.angle_alpha   90.00
_cell.angle_beta   90.00
_cell.angle_gamma   90.00
#
_symmetry.space_group_name_H-M   'P 1'
#
loop_
_entity.id
_entity.type
_entity.pdbx_description
1 polymer ?
#
loop_
_entity_poly.entity_id
_entity_poly.type
_entity_poly.pdbx_seq_one_letter_code
_entity_poly.pdbx_strand_id
1 'polypeptide(L)'
;MKNIVCNYPVMFNGRVNVKVAPLPSETEADLLECAETFQDQTTYAQVTINGTAIENLDGFRIQSPPFNVTFPENNVFGISPGQTQAVSDGLWIILKPLPPGEHRIGFKGSSVDFTTGAMNTFVSDATYNVIVR
;
A
#
# COMPACT_ATOMS: atom_id res chain seq x y z
N MET A 1 24.81 -3.73 4.09
CA MET A 1 23.65 -3.58 3.20
C MET A 1 22.41 -3.80 4.04
N LYS A 2 21.61 -2.78 4.24
CA LYS A 2 20.34 -2.91 4.95
C LYS A 2 19.36 -3.65 4.03
N ASN A 3 19.05 -4.89 4.33
CA ASN A 3 17.97 -5.59 3.65
C ASN A 3 16.64 -5.23 4.32
N ILE A 4 16.20 -3.99 4.14
CA ILE A 4 14.82 -3.62 4.43
C ILE A 4 14.03 -4.11 3.22
N VAL A 5 13.28 -5.18 3.36
CA VAL A 5 12.33 -5.58 2.32
C VAL A 5 11.10 -4.68 2.46
N CYS A 6 11.24 -3.48 1.93
CA CYS A 6 10.11 -2.60 1.70
C CYS A 6 9.50 -3.02 0.37
N ASN A 7 8.64 -3.98 0.34
CA ASN A 7 7.95 -4.29 -0.89
C ASN A 7 6.67 -5.07 -0.63
N TYR A 8 5.55 -4.51 -1.03
CA TYR A 8 4.55 -5.16 -1.88
C TYR A 8 3.27 -4.32 -1.90
N PRO A 9 2.69 -4.06 -3.07
CA PRO A 9 1.38 -3.42 -3.14
C PRO A 9 0.34 -4.39 -2.61
N VAL A 10 -0.20 -4.13 -1.45
CA VAL A 10 -1.48 -4.70 -1.07
C VAL A 10 -2.56 -3.94 -1.81
N MET A 11 -3.52 -4.66 -2.32
CA MET A 11 -4.56 -4.33 -3.29
C MET A 11 -5.48 -3.13 -2.97
N PHE A 12 -5.03 -2.07 -2.38
CA PHE A 12 -5.78 -0.82 -2.24
C PHE A 12 -4.79 0.32 -2.05
N ASN A 13 -4.08 0.75 -3.08
CA ASN A 13 -3.23 1.95 -3.09
C ASN A 13 -2.46 2.29 -1.80
N GLY A 14 -2.37 1.37 -0.85
CA GLY A 14 -1.53 1.45 0.33
C GLY A 14 -0.40 0.46 0.18
N ARG A 15 0.83 0.90 0.39
CA ARG A 15 1.95 -0.02 0.51
C ARG A 15 2.07 -0.45 1.95
N VAL A 16 2.04 -1.73 2.20
CA VAL A 16 2.40 -2.31 3.50
C VAL A 16 3.88 -2.65 3.46
N ASN A 17 4.67 -1.98 4.25
CA ASN A 17 6.07 -2.28 4.41
C ASN A 17 6.24 -3.25 5.56
N VAL A 18 6.72 -4.43 5.26
CA VAL A 18 6.91 -5.48 6.24
C VAL A 18 8.37 -5.62 6.54
N LYS A 19 8.74 -5.49 7.80
CA LYS A 19 10.08 -5.79 8.29
C LYS A 19 10.26 -7.29 8.42
N VAL A 20 11.10 -7.87 7.59
CA VAL A 20 11.47 -9.27 7.65
C VAL A 20 12.70 -9.43 8.53
N ALA A 21 12.50 -9.75 9.79
CA ALA A 21 13.48 -9.87 10.85
C ALA A 21 14.22 -8.57 11.20
N PRO A 22 14.24 -8.16 12.47
CA PRO A 22 15.03 -7.00 12.88
C PRO A 22 16.51 -7.34 12.73
N LEU A 23 17.21 -6.61 11.88
CA LEU A 23 18.64 -6.45 12.12
C LEU A 23 18.78 -5.70 13.45
N PRO A 24 19.78 -6.02 14.29
CA PRO A 24 19.92 -5.42 15.62
C PRO A 24 20.00 -3.89 15.66
N SER A 25 20.08 -3.24 14.51
CA SER A 25 20.22 -1.78 14.36
C SER A 25 19.01 -1.08 13.75
N GLU A 26 17.93 -1.78 13.42
CA GLU A 26 16.75 -1.19 12.82
C GLU A 26 15.72 -0.79 13.87
N THR A 27 15.19 0.42 13.71
CA THR A 27 14.22 1.03 14.62
C THR A 27 12.83 1.13 13.97
N GLU A 28 11.81 1.43 14.76
CA GLU A 28 10.48 1.80 14.23
C GLU A 28 10.56 3.01 13.30
N ALA A 29 11.47 3.95 13.57
CA ALA A 29 11.68 5.10 12.71
C ALA A 29 12.17 4.70 11.31
N ASP A 30 13.10 3.73 11.21
CA ASP A 30 13.55 3.21 9.92
C ASP A 30 12.41 2.57 9.12
N LEU A 31 11.48 1.89 9.80
CA LEU A 31 10.32 1.27 9.16
C LEU A 31 9.32 2.32 8.64
N LEU A 32 9.08 3.37 9.42
CA LEU A 32 8.21 4.50 9.03
C LEU A 32 8.81 5.27 7.83
N GLU A 33 10.10 5.63 7.89
CA GLU A 33 10.81 6.30 6.79
C GLU A 33 10.80 5.48 5.50
N CYS A 34 10.95 4.16 5.63
CA CYS A 34 10.87 3.26 4.50
C CYS A 34 9.47 3.29 3.84
N ALA A 35 8.41 3.22 4.62
CA ALA A 35 7.04 3.30 4.12
C ALA A 35 6.77 4.62 3.40
N GLU A 36 7.19 5.74 4.00
CA GLU A 36 7.08 7.09 3.43
C GLU A 36 7.82 7.19 2.09
N THR A 37 9.07 6.76 2.05
CA THR A 37 9.91 6.80 0.84
C THR A 37 9.25 6.06 -0.33
N PHE A 38 8.63 4.89 -0.07
CA PHE A 38 7.94 4.14 -1.11
C PHE A 38 6.65 4.82 -1.56
N GLN A 39 5.89 5.42 -0.65
CA GLN A 39 4.68 6.14 -1.02
C GLN A 39 5.00 7.40 -1.83
N ASP A 40 6.10 8.09 -1.53
CA ASP A 40 6.57 9.27 -2.25
C ASP A 40 6.97 8.98 -3.71
N GLN A 41 7.22 7.71 -4.05
CA GLN A 41 7.47 7.28 -5.43
C GLN A 41 6.19 7.20 -6.28
N THR A 42 5.02 7.46 -5.71
CA THR A 42 3.76 7.49 -6.45
C THR A 42 3.76 8.68 -7.40
N THR A 43 3.67 8.41 -8.70
CA THR A 43 3.68 9.44 -9.75
C THR A 43 2.28 9.81 -10.23
N TYR A 44 1.31 8.93 -10.02
CA TYR A 44 -0.08 9.13 -10.40
C TYR A 44 -1.00 8.31 -9.51
N ALA A 45 -2.12 8.90 -9.12
CA ALA A 45 -3.22 8.19 -8.45
C ALA A 45 -4.56 8.77 -8.91
N GLN A 46 -5.54 7.89 -9.10
CA GLN A 46 -6.92 8.25 -9.41
C GLN A 46 -7.86 7.24 -8.76
N VAL A 47 -8.93 7.75 -8.16
CA VAL A 47 -10.06 6.94 -7.66
C VAL A 47 -11.34 7.48 -8.26
N THR A 48 -12.19 6.59 -8.75
CA THR A 48 -13.49 6.94 -9.31
C THR A 48 -14.60 6.14 -8.65
N ILE A 49 -15.75 6.77 -8.43
CA ILE A 49 -16.98 6.11 -7.98
C ILE A 49 -18.07 6.45 -8.98
N ASN A 50 -18.62 5.42 -9.63
CA ASN A 50 -19.63 5.57 -10.69
C ASN A 50 -19.20 6.54 -11.80
N GLY A 51 -17.89 6.54 -12.12
CA GLY A 51 -17.31 7.43 -13.14
C GLY A 51 -16.92 8.81 -12.65
N THR A 52 -17.28 9.20 -11.42
CA THR A 52 -16.89 10.49 -10.84
C THR A 52 -15.57 10.33 -10.10
N ALA A 53 -14.58 11.17 -10.43
CA ALA A 53 -13.29 11.18 -9.75
C ALA A 53 -13.40 11.77 -8.34
N ILE A 54 -12.63 11.21 -7.42
CA ILE A 54 -12.42 11.80 -6.09
C ILE A 54 -11.28 12.79 -6.20
N GLU A 55 -11.56 14.03 -5.83
CA GLU A 55 -10.60 15.12 -5.82
C GLU A 55 -9.75 15.15 -4.55
N ASN A 56 -8.57 15.81 -4.63
CA ASN A 56 -7.68 16.05 -3.49
C ASN A 56 -7.23 14.76 -2.79
N LEU A 57 -6.78 13.77 -3.56
CA LEU A 57 -6.37 12.47 -3.04
C LEU A 57 -5.25 12.57 -1.99
N ASP A 58 -4.39 13.58 -2.05
CA ASP A 58 -3.32 13.78 -1.07
C ASP A 58 -3.85 13.95 0.35
N GLY A 59 -5.06 14.49 0.50
CA GLY A 59 -5.74 14.61 1.78
C GLY A 59 -6.17 13.27 2.41
N PHE A 60 -6.09 12.18 1.65
CA PHE A 60 -6.40 10.82 2.12
C PHE A 60 -5.16 9.99 2.42
N ARG A 61 -3.96 10.59 2.34
CA ARG A 61 -2.73 9.89 2.72
C ARG A 61 -2.66 9.72 4.23
N ILE A 62 -2.50 8.49 4.67
CA ILE A 62 -2.38 8.13 6.08
C ILE A 62 -1.23 7.14 6.24
N GLN A 63 -0.33 7.43 7.19
CA GLN A 63 0.66 6.49 7.66
C GLN A 63 0.18 5.88 8.97
N SER A 64 0.19 4.55 9.08
CA SER A 64 -0.19 3.86 10.31
C SER A 64 0.91 3.94 11.36
N PRO A 65 0.58 3.83 12.66
CA PRO A 65 1.57 3.41 13.63
C PRO A 65 2.06 1.98 13.32
N PRO A 66 3.23 1.57 13.86
CA PRO A 66 3.66 0.17 13.75
C PRO A 66 2.62 -0.78 14.35
N PHE A 67 2.39 -1.90 13.66
CA PHE A 67 1.49 -2.95 14.10
C PHE A 67 2.09 -4.33 13.86
N ASN A 68 1.64 -5.32 14.62
CA ASN A 68 2.14 -6.68 14.50
C ASN A 68 1.39 -7.45 13.41
N VAL A 69 2.14 -8.18 12.58
CA VAL A 69 1.62 -9.14 11.62
C VAL A 69 2.26 -10.50 11.85
N THR A 70 1.54 -11.56 11.51
CA THR A 70 2.07 -12.93 11.60
C THR A 70 2.07 -13.55 10.21
N PHE A 71 3.25 -13.98 9.76
CA PHE A 71 3.40 -14.70 8.50
C PHE A 71 3.21 -16.19 8.70
N PRO A 72 2.36 -16.85 7.89
CA PRO A 72 2.23 -18.30 7.89
C PRO A 72 3.46 -18.96 7.24
N GLU A 73 3.61 -20.28 7.41
CA GLU A 73 4.72 -21.05 6.84
C GLU A 73 4.82 -20.93 5.30
N ASN A 74 3.69 -20.91 4.61
CA ASN A 74 3.63 -20.83 3.15
C ASN A 74 3.13 -19.46 2.69
N ASN A 75 3.78 -18.39 3.15
CA ASN A 75 3.39 -17.04 2.73
C ASN A 75 3.91 -16.70 1.31
N VAL A 76 3.16 -15.89 0.60
CA VAL A 76 3.46 -15.48 -0.80
C VAL A 76 4.74 -14.66 -0.95
N PHE A 77 5.30 -14.19 0.16
CA PHE A 77 6.52 -13.36 0.16
C PHE A 77 7.79 -14.20 0.26
N GLY A 78 7.69 -15.51 0.52
CA GLY A 78 8.84 -16.39 0.68
C GLY A 78 9.72 -16.07 1.89
N ILE A 79 9.18 -15.41 2.90
CA ILE A 79 9.89 -15.02 4.13
C ILE A 79 9.65 -16.04 5.25
N SER A 80 10.53 -16.05 6.23
CA SER A 80 10.38 -16.91 7.40
C SER A 80 9.05 -16.67 8.11
N PRO A 81 8.33 -17.74 8.50
CA PRO A 81 7.11 -17.61 9.28
C PRO A 81 7.40 -17.01 10.66
N GLY A 82 6.40 -16.34 11.22
CA GLY A 82 6.51 -15.74 12.55
C GLY A 82 5.93 -14.34 12.65
N GLN A 83 6.00 -13.79 13.85
CA GLN A 83 5.52 -12.46 14.12
C GLN A 83 6.59 -11.40 13.77
N THR A 84 6.16 -10.32 13.15
CA THR A 84 7.00 -9.16 12.83
C THR A 84 6.18 -7.86 12.92
N GLN A 85 6.87 -6.74 12.84
CA GLN A 85 6.21 -5.42 12.76
C GLN A 85 6.02 -4.99 11.30
N ALA A 86 4.94 -4.27 11.07
CA ALA A 86 4.61 -3.66 9.79
C ALA A 86 4.17 -2.20 9.99
N VAL A 87 4.34 -1.41 8.95
CA VAL A 87 3.78 -0.06 8.81
C VAL A 87 3.12 0.01 7.45
N SER A 88 2.03 0.75 7.37
CA SER A 88 1.36 1.06 6.11
C SER A 88 1.40 2.56 5.88
N ASP A 89 1.80 2.99 4.70
CA ASP A 89 1.63 4.36 4.22
C ASP A 89 0.93 4.32 2.87
N GLY A 90 -0.11 5.14 2.68
CA GLY A 90 -0.88 5.11 1.45
C GLY A 90 -2.13 5.97 1.48
N LEU A 91 -2.85 5.94 0.35
CA LEU A 91 -4.12 6.63 0.21
C LEU A 91 -5.27 5.74 0.70
N TRP A 92 -5.96 6.19 1.73
CA TRP A 92 -7.05 5.45 2.38
C TRP A 92 -8.35 6.21 2.25
N ILE A 93 -9.33 5.62 1.57
CA ILE A 93 -10.64 6.23 1.36
C ILE A 93 -11.71 5.32 1.96
N ILE A 94 -12.42 5.84 2.96
CA ILE A 94 -13.58 5.18 3.55
C ILE A 94 -14.82 5.80 2.93
N LEU A 95 -15.63 4.99 2.27
CA LEU A 95 -16.88 5.44 1.66
C LEU A 95 -18.03 5.37 2.69
N LYS A 96 -18.91 6.34 2.62
CA LYS A 96 -20.21 6.19 3.26
C LYS A 96 -20.95 5.01 2.62
N PRO A 97 -21.90 4.36 3.33
CA PRO A 97 -22.69 3.30 2.75
C PRO A 97 -23.28 3.75 1.41
N LEU A 98 -23.03 2.96 0.38
CA LEU A 98 -23.60 3.21 -0.94
C LEU A 98 -25.07 2.77 -0.94
N PRO A 99 -25.97 3.47 -1.66
CA PRO A 99 -27.35 3.06 -1.77
C PRO A 99 -27.49 1.69 -2.47
N PRO A 100 -28.60 0.97 -2.27
CA PRO A 100 -28.85 -0.26 -3.01
C PRO A 100 -28.75 -0.05 -4.53
N GLY A 101 -28.11 -0.99 -5.21
CA GLY A 101 -27.89 -0.92 -6.65
C GLY A 101 -26.49 -1.35 -7.08
N GLU A 102 -26.19 -1.13 -8.35
CA GLU A 102 -24.87 -1.43 -8.94
C GLU A 102 -23.98 -0.21 -8.89
N HIS A 103 -22.74 -0.43 -8.44
CA HIS A 103 -21.72 0.62 -8.34
C HIS A 103 -20.42 0.16 -8.99
N ARG A 104 -19.69 1.11 -9.58
CA ARG A 104 -18.35 0.88 -10.10
C ARG A 104 -17.35 1.72 -9.30
N ILE A 105 -16.33 1.05 -8.76
CA ILE A 105 -15.24 1.69 -8.03
C ILE A 105 -13.95 1.40 -8.79
N GLY A 106 -13.31 2.43 -9.32
CA GLY A 106 -12.08 2.31 -10.09
C GLY A 106 -10.89 2.89 -9.34
N PHE A 107 -9.75 2.23 -9.44
CA PHE A 107 -8.47 2.68 -8.90
C PHE A 107 -7.41 2.61 -9.98
N LYS A 108 -6.66 3.68 -10.13
CA LYS A 108 -5.47 3.71 -10.98
C LYS A 108 -4.33 4.32 -10.20
N GLY A 109 -3.14 3.75 -10.38
CA GLY A 109 -1.95 4.29 -9.77
C GLY A 109 -0.71 3.88 -10.52
N SER A 110 0.32 4.71 -10.45
CA SER A 110 1.65 4.38 -10.93
C SER A 110 2.71 4.88 -9.97
N SER A 111 3.81 4.16 -9.91
CA SER A 111 4.98 4.54 -9.13
C SER A 111 6.26 4.21 -9.89
N VAL A 112 7.32 4.95 -9.60
CA VAL A 112 8.65 4.71 -10.13
C VAL A 112 9.55 4.28 -8.99
N ASP A 113 10.22 3.15 -9.14
CA ASP A 113 11.21 2.68 -8.17
C ASP A 113 12.60 3.20 -8.57
N PHE A 114 13.10 4.16 -7.82
CA PHE A 114 14.44 4.74 -8.02
C PHE A 114 15.53 4.00 -7.25
N THR A 115 15.17 3.04 -6.40
CA THR A 115 16.13 2.39 -5.49
C THR A 115 16.99 1.33 -6.17
N THR A 116 16.51 0.76 -7.27
CA THR A 116 17.20 -0.32 -8.00
C THR A 116 18.06 0.18 -9.16
N GLY A 117 18.07 1.48 -9.46
CA GLY A 117 18.74 2.04 -10.63
C GLY A 117 18.08 1.70 -11.97
N ALA A 118 17.05 0.88 -11.96
CA ALA A 118 16.17 0.62 -13.08
C ALA A 118 14.89 1.42 -12.89
N MET A 119 14.50 2.22 -13.87
CA MET A 119 13.20 2.89 -13.89
C MET A 119 12.09 1.86 -14.12
N ASN A 120 11.78 1.08 -13.11
CA ASN A 120 10.65 0.16 -13.15
C ASN A 120 9.39 0.94 -12.80
N THR A 121 8.57 1.23 -13.80
CA THR A 121 7.26 1.79 -13.58
C THR A 121 6.29 0.68 -13.20
N PHE A 122 5.77 0.74 -11.98
CA PHE A 122 4.65 -0.09 -11.58
C PHE A 122 3.34 0.62 -11.90
N VAL A 123 2.43 -0.05 -12.60
CA VAL A 123 1.10 0.46 -12.93
C VAL A 123 0.06 -0.49 -12.37
N SER A 124 -0.90 0.06 -11.63
CA SER A 124 -2.10 -0.64 -11.17
C SER A 124 -3.33 0.02 -11.77
N ASP A 125 -4.21 -0.77 -12.36
CA ASP A 125 -5.53 -0.33 -12.87
C ASP A 125 -6.54 -1.43 -12.53
N ALA A 126 -7.46 -1.13 -11.64
CA ALA A 126 -8.48 -2.08 -11.20
C ALA A 126 -9.85 -1.41 -11.14
N THR A 127 -10.87 -2.18 -11.50
CA THR A 127 -12.28 -1.75 -11.36
C THR A 127 -13.07 -2.84 -10.65
N TYR A 128 -13.79 -2.44 -9.61
CA TYR A 128 -14.72 -3.29 -8.89
C TYR A 128 -16.17 -2.95 -9.29
N ASN A 129 -16.92 -3.98 -9.63
CA ASN A 129 -18.36 -3.88 -9.77
C ASN A 129 -18.99 -4.38 -8.47
N VAL A 130 -19.65 -3.50 -7.74
CA VAL A 130 -20.22 -3.75 -6.41
C VAL A 130 -21.72 -3.71 -6.48
N ILE A 131 -22.38 -4.74 -5.96
CA ILE A 131 -23.85 -4.79 -5.86
C ILE A 131 -24.21 -4.66 -4.38
N VAL A 132 -24.89 -3.58 -4.05
CA VAL A 132 -25.44 -3.33 -2.71
C VAL A 132 -26.90 -3.81 -2.69
N ARG A 133 -27.23 -4.65 -1.72
CA ARG A 133 -28.57 -5.26 -1.53
C ARG A 133 -29.24 -4.71 -0.28
#